data_621f5a08f5eb278e2c8250535a7b4635
#
_entry.id   621f5a08f5eb278e2c8250535a7b4635
#
_cell.length_a   1.000
_cell.length_b   1.000
_cell.length_c   1.000
_cell.angle_alpha   90.00
_cell.angle_beta   90.00
_cell.angle_gamma   90.00
#
_symmetry.space_group_name_H-M   'P 1'
#
loop_
_entity.id
_entity.type
_entity.pdbx_description
1 polymer ?
#
loop_
_entity_poly.entity_id
_entity_poly.type
_entity_poly.pdbx_seq_one_letter_code
_entity_poly.pdbx_strand_id
1 'polypeptide(L)'
;MHTLRCLVVATVAIASALASAAAASATPSTGVDATTLSQATVDGHDYVTKEITIAPGGSTGWHWHPGRVFGVIRSGTLTHDLSDCSVDGIFAAGAPITEGSGPDHVHVGRNLGSEPVVMWVVYIDEAGAPLTVDAPNPGCPFE
;
A
#
# COMPACT_ATOMS: atom_id res chain seq x y z
N MET A 1 -67.05 -6.49 -45.41
CA MET A 1 -66.65 -7.02 -44.10
C MET A 1 -65.13 -6.84 -43.98
N HIS A 2 -64.66 -5.77 -43.27
CA HIS A 2 -63.22 -5.45 -43.10
C HIS A 2 -62.84 -5.81 -41.68
N THR A 3 -62.00 -6.82 -41.56
CA THR A 3 -61.47 -7.25 -40.28
C THR A 3 -60.23 -6.41 -39.94
N LEU A 4 -60.35 -5.58 -38.92
CA LEU A 4 -59.23 -4.78 -38.36
C LEU A 4 -58.36 -5.65 -37.48
N ARG A 5 -57.07 -5.88 -37.86
CA ARG A 5 -56.10 -6.57 -37.02
C ARG A 5 -55.38 -5.53 -36.17
N CYS A 6 -55.60 -5.58 -34.85
CA CYS A 6 -54.82 -4.81 -33.87
C CYS A 6 -53.45 -5.46 -33.69
N LEU A 7 -52.39 -4.73 -34.02
CA LEU A 7 -51.01 -5.09 -33.67
C LEU A 7 -50.72 -4.60 -32.24
N VAL A 8 -50.47 -5.53 -31.33
CA VAL A 8 -49.98 -5.19 -29.98
C VAL A 8 -48.46 -5.15 -30.06
N VAL A 9 -47.87 -3.97 -29.92
CA VAL A 9 -46.42 -3.78 -29.79
C VAL A 9 -46.04 -3.88 -28.30
N ALA A 10 -45.40 -4.97 -27.90
CA ALA A 10 -44.86 -5.11 -26.56
C ALA A 10 -43.48 -4.43 -26.48
N THR A 11 -43.44 -3.32 -25.76
CA THR A 11 -42.14 -2.64 -25.42
C THR A 11 -41.49 -3.35 -24.25
N VAL A 12 -40.37 -4.01 -24.51
CA VAL A 12 -39.50 -4.58 -23.47
C VAL A 12 -38.58 -3.46 -22.94
N ALA A 13 -38.83 -3.03 -21.72
CA ALA A 13 -37.93 -2.11 -21.00
C ALA A 13 -36.73 -2.89 -20.42
N ILE A 14 -35.55 -2.70 -20.97
CA ILE A 14 -34.29 -3.24 -20.42
C ILE A 14 -33.85 -2.30 -19.31
N ALA A 15 -34.01 -2.70 -18.07
CA ALA A 15 -33.43 -2.00 -16.91
C ALA A 15 -31.96 -2.33 -16.81
N SER A 16 -31.10 -1.40 -17.24
CA SER A 16 -29.64 -1.51 -17.03
C SER A 16 -29.31 -1.22 -15.56
N ALA A 17 -29.01 -2.24 -14.79
CA ALA A 17 -28.45 -2.08 -13.43
C ALA A 17 -27.01 -1.59 -13.55
N LEU A 18 -26.77 -0.31 -13.29
CA LEU A 18 -25.45 0.26 -13.08
C LEU A 18 -24.93 -0.24 -11.73
N ALA A 19 -24.11 -1.26 -11.74
CA ALA A 19 -23.33 -1.66 -10.58
C ALA A 19 -22.27 -0.56 -10.32
N SER A 20 -22.48 0.26 -9.31
CA SER A 20 -21.45 1.17 -8.80
C SER A 20 -20.37 0.33 -8.15
N ALA A 21 -19.21 0.17 -8.81
CA ALA A 21 -18.01 -0.33 -8.16
C ALA A 21 -17.62 0.69 -7.10
N ALA A 22 -17.69 0.32 -5.82
CA ALA A 22 -17.12 1.12 -4.75
C ALA A 22 -15.61 1.22 -5.02
N ALA A 23 -15.09 2.44 -5.14
CA ALA A 23 -13.65 2.65 -5.21
C ALA A 23 -13.05 2.14 -3.89
N ALA A 24 -12.11 1.20 -3.97
CA ALA A 24 -11.38 0.77 -2.79
C ALA A 24 -10.58 1.97 -2.26
N SER A 25 -10.80 2.31 -1.00
CA SER A 25 -10.10 3.42 -0.34
C SER A 25 -8.67 3.00 0.01
N ALA A 26 -7.72 3.90 -0.17
CA ALA A 26 -6.36 3.70 0.31
C ALA A 26 -6.34 3.46 1.82
N THR A 27 -5.42 2.62 2.30
CA THR A 27 -5.30 2.28 3.71
C THR A 27 -4.28 3.21 4.37
N PRO A 28 -4.70 4.10 5.28
CA PRO A 28 -3.77 5.02 5.93
C PRO A 28 -2.87 4.29 6.93
N SER A 29 -1.65 4.81 7.11
CA SER A 29 -0.78 4.35 8.20
C SER A 29 -1.39 4.69 9.58
N THR A 30 -1.11 3.83 10.57
CA THR A 30 -1.56 4.01 11.95
C THR A 30 -0.39 3.81 12.93
N GLY A 31 -0.24 4.73 13.88
CA GLY A 31 0.84 4.66 14.87
C GLY A 31 2.25 4.77 14.27
N VAL A 32 2.40 5.41 13.11
CA VAL A 32 3.67 5.61 12.43
C VAL A 32 4.12 7.07 12.56
N ASP A 33 5.39 7.24 12.95
CA ASP A 33 6.12 8.51 12.88
C ASP A 33 7.33 8.34 11.96
N ALA A 34 7.62 9.35 11.13
CA ALA A 34 8.71 9.29 10.15
C ALA A 34 9.47 10.61 10.08
N THR A 35 10.76 10.58 10.46
CA THR A 35 11.67 11.72 10.43
C THR A 35 12.68 11.57 9.31
N THR A 36 12.87 12.61 8.48
CA THR A 36 13.95 12.64 7.48
C THR A 36 15.27 12.93 8.15
N LEU A 37 16.22 12.00 8.03
CA LEU A 37 17.56 12.13 8.59
C LEU A 37 18.53 12.82 7.61
N SER A 38 18.40 12.49 6.31
CA SER A 38 19.20 13.12 5.26
C SER A 38 18.48 13.03 3.92
N GLN A 39 18.79 13.97 3.02
CA GLN A 39 18.29 13.98 1.66
C GLN A 39 19.34 14.60 0.73
N ALA A 40 19.52 14.01 -0.45
CA ALA A 40 20.34 14.54 -1.52
C ALA A 40 19.78 14.12 -2.87
N THR A 41 19.92 14.99 -3.87
CA THR A 41 19.64 14.66 -5.27
C THR A 41 20.95 14.51 -6.01
N VAL A 42 21.19 13.36 -6.62
CA VAL A 42 22.41 13.05 -7.38
C VAL A 42 22.03 12.39 -8.69
N ASP A 43 22.51 12.92 -9.80
CA ASP A 43 22.30 12.37 -11.16
C ASP A 43 20.82 12.07 -11.46
N GLY A 44 19.90 12.98 -11.05
CA GLY A 44 18.48 12.86 -11.31
C GLY A 44 17.71 11.92 -10.36
N HIS A 45 18.36 11.45 -9.30
CA HIS A 45 17.72 10.60 -8.28
C HIS A 45 17.78 11.26 -6.91
N ASP A 46 16.70 11.12 -6.16
CA ASP A 46 16.62 11.49 -4.76
C ASP A 46 17.02 10.30 -3.87
N TYR A 47 17.95 10.57 -2.98
CA TYR A 47 18.38 9.65 -1.91
C TYR A 47 17.87 10.22 -0.60
N VAL A 48 16.82 9.61 -0.04
CA VAL A 48 16.20 10.10 1.19
C VAL A 48 16.33 9.04 2.28
N THR A 49 17.04 9.38 3.36
CA THR A 49 17.15 8.53 4.54
C THR A 49 16.15 8.97 5.58
N LYS A 50 15.33 8.03 6.07
CA LYS A 50 14.37 8.29 7.15
C LYS A 50 14.55 7.33 8.31
N GLU A 51 14.27 7.83 9.51
CA GLU A 51 13.92 6.99 10.65
C GLU A 51 12.41 6.86 10.70
N ILE A 52 11.93 5.63 10.77
CA ILE A 52 10.51 5.32 10.88
C ILE A 52 10.31 4.56 12.18
N THR A 53 9.35 5.03 12.98
CA THR A 53 8.92 4.37 14.22
C THR A 53 7.48 3.91 14.05
N ILE A 54 7.23 2.62 14.34
CA ILE A 54 5.88 2.04 14.35
C ILE A 54 5.56 1.63 15.78
N ALA A 55 4.55 2.27 16.37
CA ALA A 55 4.09 1.93 17.73
C ALA A 55 3.55 0.50 17.80
N PRO A 56 3.49 -0.14 18.98
CA PRO A 56 2.82 -1.42 19.16
C PRO A 56 1.39 -1.39 18.60
N GLY A 57 1.05 -2.39 17.77
CA GLY A 57 -0.24 -2.45 17.06
C GLY A 57 -0.35 -1.51 15.87
N GLY A 58 0.71 -0.78 15.53
CA GLY A 58 0.74 0.14 14.38
C GLY A 58 1.01 -0.58 13.05
N SER A 59 0.70 0.12 11.97
CA SER A 59 0.78 -0.35 10.58
C SER A 59 1.22 0.79 9.66
N THR A 60 2.04 0.47 8.65
CA THR A 60 2.37 1.42 7.57
C THR A 60 1.19 1.72 6.65
N GLY A 61 0.10 0.95 6.74
CA GLY A 61 -0.92 0.88 5.71
C GLY A 61 -0.40 0.16 4.46
N TRP A 62 -1.32 -0.30 3.60
CA TRP A 62 -0.96 -0.90 2.33
C TRP A 62 -0.41 0.15 1.37
N HIS A 63 0.76 -0.10 0.81
CA HIS A 63 1.45 0.84 -0.08
C HIS A 63 2.45 0.14 -0.98
N TRP A 64 3.04 0.90 -1.89
CA TRP A 64 4.17 0.51 -2.72
C TRP A 64 5.12 1.71 -2.92
N HIS A 65 6.31 1.45 -3.43
CA HIS A 65 7.35 2.47 -3.67
C HIS A 65 7.64 2.62 -5.16
N PRO A 66 7.71 3.86 -5.72
CA PRO A 66 8.15 4.06 -7.10
C PRO A 66 9.58 3.61 -7.34
N GLY A 67 10.47 3.89 -6.39
CA GLY A 67 11.86 3.46 -6.40
C GLY A 67 12.14 2.28 -5.45
N ARG A 68 13.41 2.03 -5.19
CA ARG A 68 13.85 0.95 -4.31
C ARG A 68 14.02 1.44 -2.89
N VAL A 69 13.70 0.57 -1.94
CA VAL A 69 13.89 0.83 -0.51
C VAL A 69 14.88 -0.18 0.07
N PHE A 70 15.84 0.34 0.82
CA PHE A 70 16.79 -0.44 1.62
C PHE A 70 16.73 0.03 3.05
N GLY A 71 16.74 -0.88 3.99
CA GLY A 71 16.68 -0.49 5.40
C GLY A 71 17.33 -1.48 6.33
N VAL A 72 17.36 -1.10 7.61
CA VAL A 72 17.77 -1.95 8.72
C VAL A 72 16.86 -1.70 9.91
N ILE A 73 16.41 -2.78 10.53
CA ILE A 73 15.66 -2.69 11.79
C ILE A 73 16.62 -2.32 12.92
N ARG A 74 16.33 -1.23 13.62
CA ARG A 74 17.14 -0.72 14.73
C ARG A 74 16.69 -1.29 16.07
N SER A 75 15.38 -1.43 16.26
CA SER A 75 14.79 -2.05 17.45
C SER A 75 13.39 -2.62 17.12
N GLY A 76 12.89 -3.48 17.99
CA GLY A 76 11.61 -4.15 17.81
C GLY A 76 11.68 -5.26 16.74
N THR A 77 10.50 -5.68 16.27
CA THR A 77 10.33 -6.72 15.25
C THR A 77 9.23 -6.32 14.30
N LEU A 78 9.58 -6.13 13.03
CA LEU A 78 8.65 -5.82 11.94
C LEU A 78 8.10 -7.10 11.35
N THR A 79 6.79 -7.23 11.21
CA THR A 79 6.15 -8.21 10.34
C THR A 79 5.83 -7.51 9.01
N HIS A 80 6.33 -8.07 7.91
CA HIS A 80 6.13 -7.55 6.56
C HIS A 80 5.28 -8.54 5.76
N ASP A 81 4.17 -8.06 5.21
CA ASP A 81 3.20 -8.88 4.49
C ASP A 81 3.02 -8.39 3.06
N LEU A 82 2.82 -9.32 2.13
CA LEU A 82 2.60 -9.06 0.71
C LEU A 82 1.11 -8.99 0.37
N SER A 83 0.81 -8.52 -0.83
CA SER A 83 -0.57 -8.33 -1.34
C SER A 83 -1.37 -9.63 -1.50
N ASP A 84 -0.73 -10.80 -1.47
CA ASP A 84 -1.39 -12.11 -1.42
C ASP A 84 -1.68 -12.58 0.02
N CYS A 85 -1.49 -11.71 1.01
CA CYS A 85 -1.67 -11.93 2.45
C CYS A 85 -0.65 -12.89 3.07
N SER A 86 0.41 -13.24 2.36
CA SER A 86 1.51 -14.03 2.91
C SER A 86 2.49 -13.14 3.69
N VAL A 87 3.11 -13.71 4.72
CA VAL A 87 4.22 -13.07 5.43
C VAL A 87 5.47 -13.20 4.57
N ASP A 88 6.00 -12.07 4.09
CA ASP A 88 7.28 -12.01 3.39
C ASP A 88 8.46 -12.20 4.35
N GLY A 89 8.37 -11.59 5.54
CA GLY A 89 9.40 -11.72 6.55
C GLY A 89 9.01 -11.19 7.92
N ILE A 90 9.72 -11.69 8.93
CA ILE A 90 9.70 -11.19 10.31
C ILE A 90 11.11 -10.71 10.63
N PHE A 91 11.30 -9.40 10.66
CA PHE A 91 12.59 -8.74 10.72
C PHE A 91 12.86 -8.20 12.13
N ALA A 92 13.77 -8.83 12.86
CA ALA A 92 14.19 -8.37 14.18
C ALA A 92 15.31 -7.32 14.09
N ALA A 93 15.65 -6.70 15.22
CA ALA A 93 16.74 -5.74 15.32
C ALA A 93 18.04 -6.27 14.69
N GLY A 94 18.66 -5.47 13.82
CA GLY A 94 19.85 -5.80 13.03
C GLY A 94 19.55 -6.44 11.66
N ALA A 95 18.32 -6.90 11.41
CA ALA A 95 17.96 -7.47 10.13
C ALA A 95 17.91 -6.40 9.02
N PRO A 96 18.43 -6.68 7.81
CA PRO A 96 18.21 -5.84 6.65
C PRO A 96 16.80 -6.07 6.10
N ILE A 97 16.23 -5.03 5.50
CA ILE A 97 14.99 -5.10 4.71
C ILE A 97 15.24 -4.49 3.34
N THR A 98 14.66 -5.09 2.31
CA THR A 98 14.68 -4.57 0.95
C THR A 98 13.30 -4.70 0.35
N GLU A 99 12.82 -3.65 -0.32
CA GLU A 99 11.49 -3.62 -0.92
C GLU A 99 11.62 -3.32 -2.41
N GLY A 100 10.84 -4.04 -3.21
CA GLY A 100 10.78 -3.86 -4.66
C GLY A 100 10.06 -2.56 -5.04
N SER A 101 10.29 -2.11 -6.27
CA SER A 101 9.65 -0.91 -6.83
C SER A 101 8.48 -1.27 -7.74
N GLY A 102 7.47 -0.39 -7.79
CA GLY A 102 6.33 -0.46 -8.67
C GLY A 102 5.06 -1.02 -8.04
N PRO A 103 3.92 -0.81 -8.72
CA PRO A 103 2.59 -1.14 -8.19
C PRO A 103 2.32 -2.64 -8.00
N ASP A 104 3.16 -3.51 -8.57
CA ASP A 104 3.07 -4.96 -8.38
C ASP A 104 3.67 -5.42 -7.04
N HIS A 105 4.31 -4.50 -6.29
CA HIS A 105 4.97 -4.74 -5.01
C HIS A 105 4.21 -4.11 -3.85
N VAL A 106 2.87 -4.19 -3.86
CA VAL A 106 2.05 -3.71 -2.73
C VAL A 106 2.30 -4.59 -1.50
N HIS A 107 2.57 -3.91 -0.37
CA HIS A 107 2.91 -4.56 0.89
C HIS A 107 2.45 -3.72 2.09
N VAL A 108 2.60 -4.28 3.29
CA VAL A 108 2.33 -3.60 4.56
C VAL A 108 3.34 -4.04 5.62
N GLY A 109 3.85 -3.08 6.38
CA GLY A 109 4.68 -3.33 7.57
C GLY A 109 3.86 -3.16 8.84
N ARG A 110 3.85 -4.18 9.71
CA ARG A 110 3.06 -4.18 10.95
C ARG A 110 3.93 -4.42 12.16
N ASN A 111 3.62 -3.74 13.25
CA ASN A 111 4.20 -4.03 14.55
C ASN A 111 3.23 -4.88 15.38
N LEU A 112 3.43 -6.19 15.38
CA LEU A 112 2.63 -7.15 16.17
C LEU A 112 3.21 -7.40 17.56
N GLY A 113 4.32 -6.74 17.91
CA GLY A 113 4.98 -6.83 19.21
C GLY A 113 4.47 -5.82 20.24
N SER A 114 5.12 -5.82 21.40
CA SER A 114 4.81 -4.90 22.52
C SER A 114 5.75 -3.69 22.58
N GLU A 115 6.87 -3.72 21.84
CA GLU A 115 7.86 -2.65 21.79
C GLU A 115 7.78 -1.92 20.44
N PRO A 116 8.12 -0.63 20.37
CA PRO A 116 8.16 0.08 19.09
C PRO A 116 9.16 -0.56 18.13
N VAL A 117 8.75 -0.69 16.86
CA VAL A 117 9.67 -0.95 15.76
C VAL A 117 10.30 0.37 15.36
N VAL A 118 11.64 0.42 15.34
CA VAL A 118 12.39 1.55 14.77
C VAL A 118 13.23 1.01 13.62
N MET A 119 13.16 1.65 12.47
CA MET A 119 13.97 1.30 11.31
C MET A 119 14.54 2.53 10.64
N TRP A 120 15.73 2.37 10.07
CA TRP A 120 16.30 3.35 9.16
C TRP A 120 16.16 2.82 7.74
N VAL A 121 15.62 3.66 6.88
CA VAL A 121 15.36 3.31 5.47
C VAL A 121 15.95 4.36 4.55
N VAL A 122 16.46 3.91 3.40
CA VAL A 122 16.92 4.74 2.30
C VAL A 122 16.00 4.49 1.12
N TYR A 123 15.35 5.54 0.65
CA TYR A 123 14.59 5.58 -0.58
C TYR A 123 15.50 6.07 -1.70
N ILE A 124 15.44 5.40 -2.85
CA ILE A 124 16.16 5.80 -4.07
C ILE A 124 15.14 5.90 -5.19
N ASP A 125 14.73 7.12 -5.49
CA ASP A 125 13.66 7.43 -6.43
C ASP A 125 14.12 8.40 -7.52
N GLU A 126 13.37 8.50 -8.62
CA GLU A 126 13.50 9.61 -9.56
C GLU A 126 13.28 10.94 -8.82
N ALA A 127 14.06 11.96 -9.16
CA ALA A 127 13.99 13.26 -8.49
C ALA A 127 12.58 13.86 -8.51
N GLY A 128 12.03 14.13 -7.32
CA GLY A 128 10.69 14.66 -7.14
C GLY A 128 9.56 13.62 -7.16
N ALA A 129 9.87 12.33 -7.27
CA ALA A 129 8.87 11.28 -7.11
C ALA A 129 8.42 11.17 -5.64
N PRO A 130 7.18 10.71 -5.37
CA PRO A 130 6.78 10.40 -4.01
C PRO A 130 7.57 9.18 -3.48
N LEU A 131 7.91 9.17 -2.19
CA LEU A 131 8.62 8.04 -1.58
C LEU A 131 7.72 6.81 -1.39
N THR A 132 6.41 7.03 -1.33
CA THR A 132 5.39 6.02 -1.04
C THR A 132 4.10 6.37 -1.77
N VAL A 133 3.41 5.37 -2.28
CA VAL A 133 2.08 5.50 -2.88
C VAL A 133 1.14 4.56 -2.14
N ASP A 134 0.12 5.13 -1.50
CA ASP A 134 -0.88 4.36 -0.76
C ASP A 134 -1.71 3.47 -1.69
N ALA A 135 -2.05 2.29 -1.19
CA ALA A 135 -2.86 1.30 -1.88
C ALA A 135 -4.07 0.87 -1.02
N PRO A 136 -5.14 0.39 -1.63
CA PRO A 136 -6.21 -0.26 -0.88
C PRO A 136 -5.73 -1.60 -0.32
N ASN A 137 -6.37 -2.04 0.79
CA ASN A 137 -6.20 -3.40 1.28
C ASN A 137 -6.57 -4.40 0.18
N PRO A 138 -5.67 -5.31 -0.21
CA PRO A 138 -5.90 -6.26 -1.30
C PRO A 138 -6.93 -7.37 -0.97
N GLY A 139 -7.56 -7.31 0.19
CA GLY A 139 -8.55 -8.28 0.67
C GLY A 139 -8.02 -9.15 1.81
N CYS A 140 -6.93 -8.75 2.44
CA CYS A 140 -6.37 -9.45 3.59
C CYS A 140 -7.24 -9.24 4.85
N PRO A 141 -7.32 -10.26 5.76
CA PRO A 141 -8.15 -10.19 6.96
C PRO A 141 -7.51 -9.34 8.07
N PHE A 142 -6.47 -8.59 7.75
CA PHE A 142 -5.73 -7.71 8.66
C PHE A 142 -5.37 -6.41 7.94
N GLU A 143 -5.05 -5.42 8.74
CA GLU A 143 -4.64 -4.09 8.34
C GLU A 143 -3.34 -3.71 9.03
#